data_0698381a142a289d42737f34ae327ca6
#
_entry.id   0698381a142a289d42737f34ae327ca6
#
_cell.length_a   1.000
_cell.length_b   1.000
_cell.length_c   1.000
_cell.angle_alpha   90.00
_cell.angle_beta   90.00
_cell.angle_gamma   90.00
#
_symmetry.space_group_name_H-M   'P 1'
#
loop_
_entity.id
_entity.type
_entity.pdbx_description
1 polymer ?
#
loop_
_entity_poly.entity_id
_entity_poly.type
_entity_poly.pdbx_seq_one_letter_code
_entity_poly.pdbx_strand_id
1 'polypeptide(L)'
;MFDFYDFWCRENNQNDRLQRYMSRFRVDVKNGVPRETLNREYYRQFKGVSCRYLEEMGDEWFRRKPENEFFIESAVSALKSHQRQNMYTVFISGSMLPILSPIAKYLWVTDILCAPLIINDAGELTGEIGLPETIGAGKKDALMTFCRDKEINPADCYAYGDDLSDIPMLEAIGHPVCVGEHSALTRYAAEKNWHII
;
A
#
# COMPACT_ATOMS: atom_id res chain seq x y z
N MET A 1 -6.95 1.71 1.32
CA MET A 1 -7.22 2.86 0.41
C MET A 1 -8.70 3.24 0.39
N PHE A 2 -9.63 2.38 -0.01
CA PHE A 2 -11.06 2.74 -0.14
C PHE A 2 -11.73 3.11 1.17
N ASP A 3 -11.39 2.45 2.26
CA ASP A 3 -11.90 2.78 3.59
C ASP A 3 -11.45 4.17 4.06
N PHE A 4 -10.22 4.59 3.75
CA PHE A 4 -9.78 5.97 3.96
C PHE A 4 -10.57 6.95 3.09
N TYR A 5 -10.83 6.61 1.81
CA TYR A 5 -11.57 7.49 0.93
C TYR A 5 -13.04 7.65 1.36
N ASP A 6 -13.67 6.56 1.87
CA ASP A 6 -15.00 6.63 2.47
C ASP A 6 -15.01 7.58 3.68
N PHE A 7 -14.06 7.41 4.59
CA PHE A 7 -13.87 8.29 5.73
C PHE A 7 -13.70 9.75 5.28
N TRP A 8 -12.78 10.02 4.36
CA TRP A 8 -12.51 11.36 3.84
C TRP A 8 -13.74 11.99 3.20
N CYS A 9 -14.49 11.25 2.39
CA CYS A 9 -15.71 11.73 1.76
C CYS A 9 -16.79 12.08 2.79
N ARG A 10 -16.95 11.29 3.85
CA ARG A 10 -17.93 11.57 4.93
C ARG A 10 -17.55 12.83 5.69
N GLU A 11 -16.31 12.98 6.11
CA GLU A 11 -15.85 14.17 6.83
C GLU A 11 -15.97 15.45 5.98
N ASN A 12 -15.91 15.34 4.66
CA ASN A 12 -16.04 16.46 3.73
C ASN A 12 -17.44 16.61 3.11
N ASN A 13 -18.46 15.86 3.58
CA ASN A 13 -19.82 15.86 3.04
C ASN A 13 -19.91 15.55 1.53
N GLN A 14 -19.04 14.63 1.03
CA GLN A 14 -18.94 14.26 -0.38
C GLN A 14 -19.41 12.82 -0.68
N ASN A 15 -20.44 12.34 -0.01
CA ASN A 15 -20.95 10.97 -0.15
C ASN A 15 -21.34 10.61 -1.59
N ASP A 16 -21.91 11.55 -2.34
CA ASP A 16 -22.25 11.34 -3.76
C ASP A 16 -21.00 11.11 -4.63
N ARG A 17 -19.87 11.76 -4.29
CA ARG A 17 -18.59 11.57 -4.97
C ARG A 17 -18.05 10.17 -4.72
N LEU A 18 -18.12 9.70 -3.48
CA LEU A 18 -17.76 8.33 -3.13
C LEU A 18 -18.55 7.31 -3.96
N GLN A 19 -19.88 7.45 -4.00
CA GLN A 19 -20.74 6.52 -4.72
C GLN A 19 -20.43 6.49 -6.22
N ARG A 20 -20.24 7.64 -6.85
CA ARG A 20 -19.86 7.74 -8.27
C ARG A 20 -18.51 7.06 -8.54
N TYR A 21 -17.50 7.35 -7.70
CA TYR A 21 -16.18 6.75 -7.84
C TYR A 21 -16.24 5.24 -7.68
N MET A 22 -16.88 4.72 -6.63
CA MET A 22 -16.96 3.29 -6.38
C MET A 22 -17.75 2.53 -7.45
N SER A 23 -18.80 3.14 -8.00
CA SER A 23 -19.56 2.55 -9.10
C SER A 23 -18.70 2.43 -10.37
N ARG A 24 -17.97 3.50 -10.73
CA ARG A 24 -17.04 3.49 -11.86
C ARG A 24 -15.92 2.47 -11.63
N PHE A 25 -15.29 2.48 -10.46
CA PHE A 25 -14.22 1.55 -10.11
C PHE A 25 -14.62 0.09 -10.32
N ARG A 26 -15.82 -0.32 -9.88
CA ARG A 26 -16.34 -1.68 -10.07
C ARG A 26 -16.49 -2.04 -11.56
N VAL A 27 -16.94 -1.12 -12.37
CA VAL A 27 -17.05 -1.31 -13.83
C VAL A 27 -15.68 -1.45 -14.47
N ASP A 28 -14.73 -0.59 -14.09
CA ASP A 28 -13.38 -0.60 -14.62
C ASP A 28 -12.62 -1.88 -14.25
N VAL A 29 -12.77 -2.36 -13.02
CA VAL A 29 -12.24 -3.67 -12.59
C VAL A 29 -12.84 -4.82 -13.42
N LYS A 30 -14.17 -4.82 -13.61
CA LYS A 30 -14.86 -5.84 -14.43
C LYS A 30 -14.40 -5.84 -15.87
N ASN A 31 -14.03 -4.67 -16.40
CA ASN A 31 -13.54 -4.49 -17.77
C ASN A 31 -12.02 -4.78 -17.89
N GLY A 32 -11.36 -5.20 -16.82
CA GLY A 32 -9.94 -5.54 -16.84
C GLY A 32 -9.01 -4.33 -16.94
N VAL A 33 -9.45 -3.15 -16.50
CA VAL A 33 -8.58 -1.95 -16.45
C VAL A 33 -7.36 -2.24 -15.57
N PRO A 34 -6.12 -1.96 -16.03
CA PRO A 34 -4.91 -2.20 -15.27
C PRO A 34 -4.91 -1.54 -13.89
N ARG A 35 -4.33 -2.23 -12.89
CA ARG A 35 -4.26 -1.75 -11.49
C ARG A 35 -3.56 -0.39 -11.38
N GLU A 36 -2.54 -0.15 -12.18
CA GLU A 36 -1.82 1.13 -12.24
C GLU A 36 -2.77 2.28 -12.66
N THR A 37 -3.62 2.04 -13.66
CA THR A 37 -4.62 3.00 -14.09
C THR A 37 -5.65 3.27 -13.00
N LEU A 38 -6.16 2.21 -12.35
CA LEU A 38 -7.09 2.34 -11.22
C LEU A 38 -6.46 3.13 -10.06
N ASN A 39 -5.17 2.91 -9.81
CA ASN A 39 -4.44 3.62 -8.76
C ASN A 39 -4.30 5.12 -9.08
N ARG A 40 -3.98 5.47 -10.32
CA ARG A 40 -3.94 6.88 -10.78
C ARG A 40 -5.30 7.55 -10.62
N GLU A 41 -6.38 6.88 -10.98
CA GLU A 41 -7.74 7.40 -10.78
C GLU A 41 -8.08 7.62 -9.29
N TYR A 42 -7.54 6.79 -8.40
CA TYR A 42 -7.67 7.00 -6.96
C TYR A 42 -6.96 8.28 -6.50
N TYR A 43 -5.73 8.53 -6.94
CA TYR A 43 -4.98 9.74 -6.60
C TYR A 43 -5.67 11.01 -7.10
N ARG A 44 -6.28 10.96 -8.29
CA ARG A 44 -7.07 12.07 -8.87
C ARG A 44 -8.25 12.49 -8.00
N GLN A 45 -8.73 11.60 -7.12
CA GLN A 45 -9.80 11.95 -6.18
C GLN A 45 -9.36 13.04 -5.17
N PHE A 46 -8.07 13.24 -4.98
CA PHE A 46 -7.52 14.21 -4.04
C PHE A 46 -6.96 15.47 -4.70
N LYS A 47 -7.19 15.67 -6.01
CA LYS A 47 -6.76 16.87 -6.73
C LYS A 47 -7.30 18.14 -6.04
N GLY A 48 -6.41 19.12 -5.79
CA GLY A 48 -6.73 20.39 -5.12
C GLY A 48 -6.86 20.28 -3.60
N VAL A 49 -6.63 19.09 -3.03
CA VAL A 49 -6.61 18.93 -1.58
C VAL A 49 -5.24 19.34 -1.05
N SER A 50 -5.20 20.12 0.04
CA SER A 50 -3.96 20.45 0.74
C SER A 50 -3.28 19.17 1.23
N CYS A 51 -1.98 19.04 0.96
CA CYS A 51 -1.18 17.89 1.42
C CYS A 51 -1.26 17.76 2.94
N ARG A 52 -1.08 18.86 3.66
CA ARG A 52 -1.18 18.90 5.12
C ARG A 52 -2.54 18.44 5.62
N TYR A 53 -3.63 18.90 5.00
CA TYR A 53 -4.98 18.47 5.38
C TYR A 53 -5.17 16.96 5.16
N LEU A 54 -4.61 16.42 4.07
CA LEU A 54 -4.70 14.99 3.80
C LEU A 54 -3.90 14.16 4.84
N GLU A 55 -2.76 14.66 5.31
CA GLU A 55 -1.99 14.05 6.40
C GLU A 55 -2.75 14.05 7.72
N GLU A 56 -3.36 15.19 8.10
CA GLU A 56 -4.19 15.31 9.29
C GLU A 56 -5.39 14.34 9.23
N MET A 57 -6.00 14.21 8.07
CA MET A 57 -7.09 13.25 7.84
C MET A 57 -6.64 11.79 7.91
N GLY A 58 -5.42 11.48 7.46
CA GLY A 58 -4.83 10.15 7.59
C GLY A 58 -4.61 9.75 9.04
N ASP A 59 -4.05 10.65 9.84
CA ASP A 59 -3.86 10.44 11.28
C ASP A 59 -5.22 10.24 12.01
N GLU A 60 -6.21 11.08 11.69
CA GLU A 60 -7.55 11.01 12.29
C GLU A 60 -8.28 9.72 11.89
N TRP A 61 -8.23 9.35 10.61
CA TRP A 61 -8.79 8.11 10.10
C TRP A 61 -8.24 6.89 10.85
N PHE A 62 -6.93 6.81 10.98
CA PHE A 62 -6.29 5.67 11.63
C PHE A 62 -6.60 5.63 13.13
N ARG A 63 -6.61 6.77 13.82
CA ARG A 63 -6.97 6.87 15.24
C ARG A 63 -8.38 6.35 15.55
N ARG A 64 -9.31 6.44 14.58
CA ARG A 64 -10.70 5.93 14.73
C ARG A 64 -10.84 4.44 14.41
N LYS A 65 -9.76 3.75 14.01
CA LYS A 65 -9.83 2.33 13.70
C LYS A 65 -9.81 1.46 14.95
N PRO A 66 -10.70 0.45 15.03
CA PRO A 66 -10.62 -0.55 16.08
C PRO A 66 -9.37 -1.42 15.86
N GLU A 67 -8.52 -1.53 16.88
CA GLU A 67 -7.27 -2.29 16.79
C GLU A 67 -7.48 -3.76 16.37
N ASN A 68 -8.58 -4.36 16.84
CA ASN A 68 -8.83 -5.79 16.69
C ASN A 68 -9.29 -6.24 15.28
N GLU A 69 -9.72 -5.31 14.44
CA GLU A 69 -10.34 -5.64 13.15
C GLU A 69 -9.57 -5.04 11.95
N PHE A 70 -8.57 -4.24 12.23
CA PHE A 70 -7.86 -3.50 11.18
C PHE A 70 -6.69 -4.26 10.58
N PHE A 71 -6.05 -5.13 11.35
CA PHE A 71 -4.85 -5.83 10.96
C PHE A 71 -5.07 -7.32 10.74
N ILE A 72 -4.30 -7.88 9.80
CA ILE A 72 -4.15 -9.34 9.65
C ILE A 72 -3.16 -9.79 10.72
N GLU A 73 -3.63 -10.55 11.72
CA GLU A 73 -2.87 -10.91 12.91
C GLU A 73 -1.59 -11.71 12.59
N SER A 74 -1.66 -12.65 11.64
CA SER A 74 -0.49 -13.43 11.21
C SER A 74 0.60 -12.54 10.63
N ALA A 75 0.23 -11.55 9.79
CA ALA A 75 1.17 -10.61 9.19
C ALA A 75 1.81 -9.69 10.24
N VAL A 76 1.03 -9.17 11.20
CA VAL A 76 1.56 -8.35 12.30
C VAL A 76 2.49 -9.18 13.21
N SER A 77 2.15 -10.44 13.47
CA SER A 77 2.99 -11.35 14.24
C SER A 77 4.34 -11.61 13.58
N ALA A 78 4.34 -11.82 12.25
CA ALA A 78 5.55 -11.95 11.45
C ALA A 78 6.40 -10.68 11.50
N LEU A 79 5.79 -9.50 11.29
CA LEU A 79 6.47 -8.20 11.41
C LEU A 79 7.16 -8.05 12.77
N LYS A 80 6.42 -8.27 13.86
CA LYS A 80 6.97 -8.19 15.23
C LYS A 80 8.10 -9.19 15.46
N SER A 81 8.05 -10.38 14.84
CA SER A 81 9.12 -11.37 14.92
C SER A 81 10.40 -10.87 14.25
N HIS A 82 10.31 -10.26 13.08
CA HIS A 82 11.45 -9.66 12.39
C HIS A 82 12.04 -8.47 13.16
N GLN A 83 11.19 -7.61 13.72
CA GLN A 83 11.63 -6.48 14.56
C GLN A 83 12.41 -6.93 15.78
N ARG A 84 11.99 -8.01 16.47
CA ARG A 84 12.75 -8.59 17.59
C ARG A 84 14.12 -9.13 17.20
N GLN A 85 14.33 -9.43 15.92
CA GLN A 85 15.61 -9.83 15.35
C GLN A 85 16.42 -8.64 14.80
N ASN A 86 15.98 -7.40 15.07
CA ASN A 86 16.57 -6.16 14.57
C ASN A 86 16.64 -6.09 13.02
N MET A 87 15.71 -6.74 12.32
CA MET A 87 15.62 -6.65 10.89
C MET A 87 14.99 -5.31 10.45
N TYR A 88 15.45 -4.78 9.35
CA TYR A 88 14.78 -3.67 8.68
C TYR A 88 13.37 -4.08 8.25
N THR A 89 12.40 -3.20 8.52
CA THR A 89 11.01 -3.43 8.14
C THR A 89 10.52 -2.30 7.25
N VAL A 90 9.90 -2.64 6.12
CA VAL A 90 9.57 -1.67 5.08
C VAL A 90 8.15 -1.92 4.57
N PHE A 91 7.35 -0.87 4.46
CA PHE A 91 6.12 -0.93 3.67
C PHE A 91 6.41 -0.61 2.21
N ILE A 92 5.93 -1.47 1.29
CA ILE A 92 5.98 -1.24 -0.16
C ILE A 92 4.55 -1.25 -0.69
N SER A 93 4.03 -0.08 -1.06
CA SER A 93 2.60 0.06 -1.32
C SER A 93 2.28 1.06 -2.43
N GLY A 94 1.27 0.73 -3.24
CA GLY A 94 0.65 1.68 -4.16
C GLY A 94 -0.23 2.74 -3.47
N SER A 95 -0.38 2.67 -2.15
CA SER A 95 -1.06 3.69 -1.36
C SER A 95 -0.16 4.91 -1.14
N MET A 96 -0.74 6.00 -0.68
CA MET A 96 -0.04 7.27 -0.47
C MET A 96 0.44 7.43 0.98
N LEU A 97 1.50 8.22 1.14
CA LEU A 97 2.16 8.45 2.43
C LEU A 97 1.21 8.90 3.56
N PRO A 98 0.23 9.81 3.35
CA PRO A 98 -0.71 10.21 4.39
C PRO A 98 -1.52 9.06 4.99
N ILE A 99 -1.78 7.99 4.22
CA ILE A 99 -2.48 6.80 4.70
C ILE A 99 -1.54 5.83 5.40
N LEU A 100 -0.33 5.66 4.86
CA LEU A 100 0.65 4.68 5.34
C LEU A 100 1.39 5.14 6.60
N SER A 101 1.65 6.44 6.71
CA SER A 101 2.46 7.03 7.78
C SER A 101 1.93 6.73 9.18
N PRO A 102 0.64 6.94 9.52
CA PRO A 102 0.13 6.63 10.85
C PRO A 102 0.21 5.14 11.18
N ILE A 103 -0.02 4.26 10.19
CA ILE A 103 0.08 2.81 10.34
C ILE A 103 1.53 2.40 10.60
N ALA A 104 2.46 2.94 9.80
CA ALA A 104 3.88 2.63 9.94
C ALA A 104 4.43 3.09 11.30
N LYS A 105 4.04 4.28 11.76
CA LYS A 105 4.39 4.77 13.11
C LYS A 105 3.87 3.83 14.21
N TYR A 106 2.62 3.42 14.11
CA TYR A 106 2.01 2.51 15.09
C TYR A 106 2.70 1.15 15.15
N LEU A 107 3.06 0.61 13.97
CA LEU A 107 3.72 -0.69 13.84
C LEU A 107 5.24 -0.62 13.93
N TRP A 108 5.84 0.56 14.15
CA TRP A 108 7.29 0.76 14.24
C TRP A 108 8.03 0.29 12.97
N VAL A 109 7.40 0.48 11.80
CA VAL A 109 8.02 0.16 10.50
C VAL A 109 9.10 1.19 10.19
N THR A 110 10.26 0.72 9.73
CA THR A 110 11.47 1.55 9.55
C THR A 110 11.34 2.52 8.39
N ASP A 111 10.84 2.06 7.25
CA ASP A 111 10.74 2.84 6.01
C ASP A 111 9.42 2.60 5.27
N ILE A 112 9.02 3.55 4.43
CA ILE A 112 7.84 3.46 3.58
C ILE A 112 8.26 3.75 2.14
N LEU A 113 8.10 2.77 1.25
CA LEU A 113 8.26 2.90 -0.19
C LEU A 113 6.88 3.01 -0.83
N CYS A 114 6.50 4.21 -1.18
CA CYS A 114 5.24 4.50 -1.87
C CYS A 114 5.47 5.55 -2.97
N ALA A 115 4.51 5.65 -3.89
CA ALA A 115 4.61 6.64 -4.94
C ALA A 115 4.52 8.07 -4.35
N PRO A 116 5.40 8.98 -4.79
CA PRO A 116 5.37 10.36 -4.31
C PRO A 116 4.07 11.07 -4.70
N LEU A 117 3.55 11.90 -3.81
CA LEU A 117 2.52 12.88 -4.13
C LEU A 117 3.13 14.05 -4.89
N ILE A 118 2.52 14.46 -5.99
CA ILE A 118 2.92 15.67 -6.71
C ILE A 118 2.10 16.84 -6.18
N ILE A 119 2.79 17.84 -5.66
CA ILE A 119 2.21 19.01 -4.98
C ILE A 119 2.54 20.26 -5.81
N ASN A 120 1.56 21.15 -5.98
CA ASN A 120 1.76 22.45 -6.62
C ASN A 120 2.35 23.49 -5.64
N ASP A 121 2.65 24.69 -6.15
CA ASP A 121 3.24 25.78 -5.36
C ASP A 121 2.32 26.27 -4.22
N ALA A 122 1.02 25.97 -4.28
CA ALA A 122 0.07 26.29 -3.22
C ALA A 122 0.01 25.21 -2.10
N GLY A 123 0.81 24.13 -2.21
CA GLY A 123 0.80 23.03 -1.26
C GLY A 123 -0.39 22.05 -1.45
N GLU A 124 -1.01 22.08 -2.63
CA GLU A 124 -2.14 21.22 -2.97
C GLU A 124 -1.73 20.08 -3.90
N LEU A 125 -2.38 18.93 -3.75
CA LEU A 125 -2.14 17.78 -4.61
C LEU A 125 -2.61 18.08 -6.04
N THR A 126 -1.77 17.73 -7.02
CA THR A 126 -2.15 17.81 -8.44
C THR A 126 -3.10 16.70 -8.87
N GLY A 127 -3.19 15.62 -8.09
CA GLY A 127 -3.90 14.40 -8.41
C GLY A 127 -3.10 13.43 -9.28
N GLU A 128 -1.88 13.81 -9.67
CA GLU A 128 -0.98 12.91 -10.38
C GLU A 128 -0.07 12.15 -9.40
N ILE A 129 0.43 10.99 -9.85
CA ILE A 129 1.37 10.15 -9.09
C ILE A 129 2.79 10.45 -9.56
N GLY A 130 3.71 10.63 -8.61
CA GLY A 130 5.14 10.70 -8.89
C GLY A 130 5.76 9.33 -9.18
N LEU A 131 6.96 9.34 -9.71
CA LEU A 131 7.71 8.11 -10.00
C LEU A 131 8.76 7.82 -8.92
N PRO A 132 9.03 6.53 -8.67
CA PRO A 132 8.39 5.34 -9.25
C PRO A 132 7.00 5.08 -8.67
N GLU A 133 6.07 4.59 -9.50
CA GLU A 133 4.79 4.08 -9.02
C GLU A 133 5.01 2.72 -8.34
N THR A 134 4.73 2.60 -7.05
CA THR A 134 4.95 1.38 -6.25
C THR A 134 3.79 0.40 -6.34
N ILE A 135 3.42 0.01 -7.56
CA ILE A 135 2.39 -0.99 -7.85
C ILE A 135 2.89 -1.95 -8.93
N GLY A 136 2.47 -3.21 -8.90
CA GLY A 136 2.93 -4.21 -9.86
C GLY A 136 4.45 -4.30 -9.91
N ALA A 137 5.04 -4.21 -11.10
CA ALA A 137 6.49 -4.23 -11.30
C ALA A 137 7.23 -3.11 -10.55
N GLY A 138 6.58 -1.96 -10.36
CA GLY A 138 7.17 -0.84 -9.62
C GLY A 138 7.45 -1.15 -8.15
N LYS A 139 6.74 -2.11 -7.53
CA LYS A 139 7.10 -2.60 -6.18
C LYS A 139 8.45 -3.31 -6.18
N LYS A 140 8.71 -4.15 -7.19
CA LYS A 140 10.01 -4.80 -7.36
C LYS A 140 11.12 -3.77 -7.55
N ASP A 141 10.91 -2.79 -8.42
CA ASP A 141 11.93 -1.77 -8.71
C ASP A 141 12.26 -0.94 -7.48
N ALA A 142 11.24 -0.54 -6.71
CA ALA A 142 11.41 0.16 -5.44
C ALA A 142 12.19 -0.69 -4.41
N LEU A 143 11.83 -1.97 -4.27
CA LEU A 143 12.52 -2.92 -3.39
C LEU A 143 14.00 -3.08 -3.78
N MET A 144 14.28 -3.35 -5.06
CA MET A 144 15.64 -3.57 -5.54
C MET A 144 16.52 -2.32 -5.40
N THR A 145 15.95 -1.15 -5.63
CA THR A 145 16.61 0.13 -5.38
C THR A 145 16.93 0.31 -3.89
N PHE A 146 15.95 0.07 -3.03
CA PHE A 146 16.14 0.14 -1.58
C PHE A 146 17.22 -0.83 -1.08
N CYS A 147 17.19 -2.09 -1.53
CA CYS A 147 18.19 -3.09 -1.16
C CYS A 147 19.60 -2.67 -1.58
N ARG A 148 19.77 -2.16 -2.80
CA ARG A 148 21.04 -1.65 -3.29
C ARG A 148 21.53 -0.47 -2.45
N ASP A 149 20.66 0.52 -2.17
CA ASP A 149 21.03 1.76 -1.47
C ASP A 149 21.34 1.53 0.01
N LYS A 150 20.78 0.46 0.60
CA LYS A 150 21.05 0.01 1.98
C LYS A 150 22.08 -1.13 2.07
N GLU A 151 22.65 -1.55 0.95
CA GLU A 151 23.61 -2.68 0.88
C GLU A 151 23.00 -4.00 1.46
N ILE A 152 21.71 -4.21 1.25
CA ILE A 152 20.98 -5.41 1.69
C ILE A 152 20.95 -6.41 0.55
N ASN A 153 21.31 -7.68 0.84
CA ASN A 153 21.19 -8.76 -0.14
C ASN A 153 19.70 -9.20 -0.25
N PRO A 154 19.08 -9.09 -1.44
CA PRO A 154 17.71 -9.53 -1.64
C PRO A 154 17.44 -11.01 -1.30
N ALA A 155 18.45 -11.87 -1.43
CA ALA A 155 18.33 -13.29 -1.10
C ALA A 155 18.05 -13.55 0.40
N ASP A 156 18.41 -12.60 1.28
CA ASP A 156 18.20 -12.70 2.73
C ASP A 156 16.92 -11.98 3.18
N CYS A 157 16.15 -11.42 2.24
CA CYS A 157 14.93 -10.66 2.54
C CYS A 157 13.70 -11.55 2.58
N TYR A 158 12.77 -11.18 3.48
CA TYR A 158 11.39 -11.66 3.50
C TYR A 158 10.49 -10.61 2.84
N ALA A 159 9.56 -11.04 1.99
CA ALA A 159 8.49 -10.16 1.51
C ALA A 159 7.13 -10.83 1.65
N TYR A 160 6.15 -10.03 2.01
CA TYR A 160 4.78 -10.44 2.29
C TYR A 160 3.84 -9.77 1.30
N GLY A 161 2.93 -10.54 0.70
CA GLY A 161 1.94 -10.04 -0.24
C GLY A 161 0.67 -10.90 -0.26
N ASP A 162 -0.42 -10.32 -0.72
CA ASP A 162 -1.75 -10.96 -0.80
C ASP A 162 -2.38 -10.86 -2.19
N ASP A 163 -1.76 -10.15 -3.12
CA ASP A 163 -2.29 -9.85 -4.45
C ASP A 163 -1.36 -10.33 -5.57
N LEU A 164 -1.95 -10.73 -6.71
CA LEU A 164 -1.18 -11.16 -7.88
C LEU A 164 -0.20 -10.09 -8.40
N SER A 165 -0.50 -8.81 -8.19
CA SER A 165 0.41 -7.71 -8.54
C SER A 165 1.69 -7.68 -7.69
N ASP A 166 1.76 -8.45 -6.60
CA ASP A 166 2.95 -8.57 -5.75
C ASP A 166 3.95 -9.62 -6.26
N ILE A 167 3.55 -10.47 -7.20
CA ILE A 167 4.39 -11.55 -7.74
C ILE A 167 5.77 -11.04 -8.17
N PRO A 168 5.91 -9.95 -8.96
CA PRO A 168 7.25 -9.50 -9.38
C PRO A 168 8.18 -9.14 -8.23
N MET A 169 7.63 -8.61 -7.13
CA MET A 169 8.37 -8.30 -5.92
C MET A 169 8.74 -9.58 -5.16
N LEU A 170 7.77 -10.48 -4.98
CA LEU A 170 7.96 -11.73 -4.24
C LEU A 170 8.96 -12.68 -4.93
N GLU A 171 8.98 -12.73 -6.26
CA GLU A 171 9.97 -13.53 -7.02
C GLU A 171 11.39 -12.95 -7.00
N ALA A 172 11.56 -11.70 -6.57
CA ALA A 172 12.84 -11.01 -6.58
C ALA A 172 13.65 -11.21 -5.29
N ILE A 173 13.10 -11.90 -4.28
CA ILE A 173 13.72 -12.04 -2.95
C ILE A 173 13.81 -13.51 -2.51
N GLY A 174 14.61 -13.77 -1.47
CA GLY A 174 14.87 -15.14 -1.02
C GLY A 174 13.73 -15.81 -0.26
N HIS A 175 12.91 -15.06 0.46
CA HIS A 175 11.85 -15.60 1.32
C HIS A 175 10.48 -14.98 1.05
N PRO A 176 9.81 -15.34 -0.08
CA PRO A 176 8.47 -14.90 -0.40
C PRO A 176 7.43 -15.56 0.51
N VAL A 177 6.46 -14.77 0.99
CA VAL A 177 5.39 -15.21 1.86
C VAL A 177 4.05 -14.69 1.33
N CYS A 178 3.11 -15.60 1.10
CA CYS A 178 1.73 -15.25 0.79
C CYS A 178 0.93 -15.02 2.07
N VAL A 179 0.19 -13.93 2.12
CA VAL A 179 -0.68 -13.59 3.27
C VAL A 179 -2.12 -13.94 2.94
N GLY A 180 -2.73 -14.76 3.81
CA GLY A 180 -4.13 -15.19 3.72
C GLY A 180 -4.32 -16.43 2.86
N GLU A 181 -5.03 -17.42 3.41
CA GLU A 181 -5.29 -18.70 2.76
C GLU A 181 -6.23 -18.61 1.53
N HIS A 182 -6.96 -17.50 1.40
CA HIS A 182 -7.95 -17.28 0.34
C HIS A 182 -7.65 -16.04 -0.52
N SER A 183 -6.40 -15.56 -0.49
CA SER A 183 -5.99 -14.46 -1.35
C SER A 183 -5.89 -14.90 -2.82
N ALA A 184 -5.96 -13.95 -3.75
CA ALA A 184 -5.76 -14.25 -5.18
C ALA A 184 -4.38 -14.84 -5.47
N LEU A 185 -3.40 -14.59 -4.60
CA LEU A 185 -2.03 -15.08 -4.70
C LEU A 185 -1.86 -16.53 -4.22
N THR A 186 -2.77 -17.07 -3.39
CA THR A 186 -2.62 -18.36 -2.70
C THR A 186 -2.33 -19.52 -3.66
N ARG A 187 -3.05 -19.57 -4.79
CA ARG A 187 -2.82 -20.63 -5.78
C ARG A 187 -1.40 -20.58 -6.36
N TYR A 188 -0.97 -19.39 -6.73
CA TYR A 188 0.38 -19.19 -7.26
C TYR A 188 1.46 -19.52 -6.22
N ALA A 189 1.28 -19.10 -4.99
CA ALA A 189 2.17 -19.41 -3.88
C ALA A 189 2.31 -20.90 -3.63
N ALA A 190 1.21 -21.65 -3.69
CA ALA A 190 1.20 -23.11 -3.56
C ALA A 190 1.99 -23.79 -4.71
N GLU A 191 1.79 -23.35 -5.96
CA GLU A 191 2.53 -23.86 -7.13
C GLU A 191 4.05 -23.59 -7.03
N LYS A 192 4.45 -22.51 -6.35
CA LYS A 192 5.84 -22.11 -6.11
C LYS A 192 6.43 -22.64 -4.80
N ASN A 193 5.67 -23.36 -4.00
CA ASN A 193 6.03 -23.79 -2.65
C ASN A 193 6.41 -22.61 -1.72
N TRP A 194 5.77 -21.46 -1.88
CA TRP A 194 5.95 -20.34 -0.96
C TRP A 194 5.23 -20.58 0.36
N HIS A 195 5.76 -20.00 1.42
CA HIS A 195 5.09 -20.03 2.72
C HIS A 195 3.77 -19.24 2.67
N ILE A 196 2.71 -19.76 3.28
CA ILE A 196 1.39 -19.13 3.37
C ILE A 196 1.05 -18.95 4.85
N ILE A 197 0.62 -17.75 5.24
CA ILE A 197 0.27 -17.40 6.63
C ILE A 197 -1.11 -16.78 6.75
#